data_7b6ff772e9bfa909cf508bb7ca8923f2
#
_entry.id   7b6ff772e9bfa909cf508bb7ca8923f2
#
_cell.length_a   1.000
_cell.length_b   1.000
_cell.length_c   1.000
_cell.angle_alpha   90.00
_cell.angle_beta   90.00
_cell.angle_gamma   90.00
#
_symmetry.space_group_name_H-M   'P 1'
#
loop_
_entity.id
_entity.type
_entity.pdbx_description
1 polymer ?
#
loop_
_entity_poly.entity_id
_entity_poly.type
_entity_poly.pdbx_seq_one_letter_code
_entity_poly.pdbx_strand_id
1 'polypeptide(L)'
;MKNMYDYNEVVRKMRNFFQEKKGFIEVPAQSRQSILAACEDPATISQYIFSGVNWPLPQTGQMWLERDLLDNPKVDGVFCITTSYRNEPNPVPGRHDLMFPMFEFESKGNIDAYI
;
A
#
# COMPACT_ATOMS: atom_id res chain seq x y z
N MET A 1 -4.91 6.03 -13.34
CA MET A 1 -5.75 7.22 -13.12
C MET A 1 -5.17 8.40 -13.86
N LYS A 2 -5.95 9.03 -14.73
CA LYS A 2 -5.44 10.05 -15.66
C LYS A 2 -5.61 11.49 -15.16
N ASN A 3 -6.47 11.72 -14.17
CA ASN A 3 -6.72 13.06 -13.66
C ASN A 3 -7.26 13.02 -12.24
N MET A 4 -7.39 14.21 -11.63
CA MET A 4 -7.81 14.31 -10.23
C MET A 4 -9.24 13.82 -9.99
N TYR A 5 -10.12 13.95 -10.97
CA TYR A 5 -11.50 13.49 -10.81
C TYR A 5 -11.59 11.97 -10.77
N ASP A 6 -10.83 11.29 -11.63
CA ASP A 6 -10.77 9.84 -11.62
C ASP A 6 -10.17 9.31 -10.31
N TYR A 7 -9.08 9.94 -9.85
CA TYR A 7 -8.47 9.60 -8.58
C TYR A 7 -9.45 9.75 -7.43
N ASN A 8 -10.12 10.90 -7.34
CA ASN A 8 -11.08 11.18 -6.29
C ASN A 8 -12.22 10.15 -6.26
N GLU A 9 -12.75 9.80 -7.44
CA GLU A 9 -13.84 8.84 -7.54
C GLU A 9 -13.41 7.44 -7.11
N VAL A 10 -12.24 6.99 -7.53
CA VAL A 10 -11.72 5.67 -7.16
C VAL A 10 -11.46 5.61 -5.64
N VAL A 11 -10.81 6.62 -5.09
CA VAL A 11 -10.53 6.67 -3.65
C VAL A 11 -11.83 6.66 -2.84
N ARG A 12 -12.81 7.44 -3.24
CA ARG A 12 -14.11 7.50 -2.57
C ARG A 12 -14.81 6.14 -2.58
N LYS A 13 -14.82 5.46 -3.71
CA LYS A 13 -15.44 4.14 -3.84
C LYS A 13 -14.72 3.09 -3.00
N MET A 14 -13.39 3.11 -2.98
CA MET A 14 -12.60 2.17 -2.21
C MET A 14 -12.78 2.38 -0.71
N ARG A 15 -12.79 3.63 -0.24
CA ARG A 15 -13.06 3.94 1.16
C ARG A 15 -14.48 3.52 1.56
N ASN A 16 -15.46 3.78 0.72
CA ASN A 16 -16.82 3.36 1.00
C ASN A 16 -16.91 1.84 1.15
N PHE A 17 -16.25 1.11 0.27
CA PHE A 17 -16.25 -0.35 0.34
C PHE A 17 -15.56 -0.87 1.61
N PHE A 18 -14.34 -0.44 1.88
CA PHE A 18 -13.58 -1.00 3.00
C PHE A 18 -14.05 -0.47 4.35
N GLN A 19 -14.29 0.83 4.50
CA GLN A 19 -14.71 1.41 5.77
C GLN A 19 -16.20 1.19 6.06
N GLU A 20 -17.07 1.55 5.12
CA GLU A 20 -18.50 1.56 5.37
C GLU A 20 -19.12 0.18 5.24
N LYS A 21 -18.77 -0.57 4.21
CA LYS A 21 -19.38 -1.89 3.98
C LYS A 21 -18.68 -3.01 4.73
N LYS A 22 -17.37 -2.97 4.85
CA LYS A 22 -16.59 -4.03 5.50
C LYS A 22 -16.20 -3.70 6.93
N GLY A 23 -16.26 -2.44 7.35
CA GLY A 23 -15.87 -2.03 8.68
C GLY A 23 -14.37 -2.11 8.93
N PHE A 24 -13.54 -2.04 7.89
CA PHE A 24 -12.10 -2.06 8.02
C PHE A 24 -11.58 -0.70 8.48
N ILE A 25 -10.41 -0.71 9.10
CA ILE A 25 -9.74 0.50 9.59
C ILE A 25 -8.70 0.95 8.58
N GLU A 26 -8.73 2.23 8.22
CA GLU A 26 -7.68 2.83 7.40
C GLU A 26 -6.47 3.14 8.29
N VAL A 27 -5.28 2.68 7.90
CA VAL A 27 -4.05 2.87 8.67
C VAL A 27 -3.04 3.71 7.89
N PRO A 28 -2.18 4.49 8.60
CA PRO A 28 -1.27 5.43 7.95
C PRO A 28 0.06 4.79 7.56
N ALA A 29 0.03 3.80 6.67
CA ALA A 29 1.24 3.06 6.29
C ALA A 29 2.29 3.96 5.63
N GLN A 30 1.88 4.98 4.87
CA GLN A 30 2.80 5.85 4.14
C GLN A 30 3.68 6.71 5.06
N SER A 31 3.21 7.04 6.25
CA SER A 31 3.94 7.88 7.20
C SER A 31 4.89 7.10 8.10
N ARG A 32 5.05 5.82 7.88
CA ARG A 32 5.93 4.94 8.64
C ARG A 32 7.18 4.61 7.84
N GLN A 33 8.23 4.18 8.55
CA GLN A 33 9.43 3.69 7.90
C GLN A 33 9.13 2.46 7.06
N SER A 34 9.78 2.36 5.91
CA SER A 34 9.58 1.21 5.03
C SER A 34 10.04 -0.09 5.67
N ILE A 35 9.22 -1.11 5.51
CA ILE A 35 9.58 -2.50 5.83
C ILE A 35 9.51 -3.26 4.50
N LEU A 36 10.62 -3.88 4.11
CA LEU A 36 10.65 -4.67 2.89
C LEU A 36 9.90 -5.97 3.08
N ALA A 37 9.00 -6.27 2.17
CA ALA A 37 8.32 -7.56 2.12
C ALA A 37 9.19 -8.57 1.37
N ALA A 38 9.04 -9.85 1.72
CA ALA A 38 9.79 -10.91 1.05
C ALA A 38 9.50 -11.01 -0.46
N CYS A 39 8.34 -10.53 -0.89
CA CYS A 39 7.92 -10.54 -2.27
C CYS A 39 8.38 -9.32 -3.08
N GLU A 40 9.02 -8.34 -2.43
CA GLU A 40 9.52 -7.16 -3.13
C GLU A 40 10.75 -7.50 -3.96
N ASP A 41 10.86 -6.83 -5.10
CA ASP A 41 11.99 -7.02 -6.02
C ASP A 41 13.17 -6.13 -5.61
N PRO A 42 14.28 -6.72 -5.11
CA PRO A 42 15.44 -5.92 -4.71
C PRO A 42 16.06 -5.08 -5.82
N ALA A 43 15.87 -5.48 -7.08
CA ALA A 43 16.43 -4.75 -8.22
C ALA A 43 15.73 -3.42 -8.47
N THR A 44 14.54 -3.22 -7.92
CA THR A 44 13.73 -2.01 -8.16
C THR A 44 13.55 -1.16 -6.91
N ILE A 45 14.35 -1.38 -5.87
CA ILE A 45 14.30 -0.60 -4.62
C ILE A 45 14.95 0.76 -4.83
N SER A 46 14.23 1.83 -4.49
CA SER A 46 14.78 3.17 -4.33
C SER A 46 15.11 3.42 -2.87
N GLN A 47 16.01 4.34 -2.61
CA GLN A 47 16.45 4.66 -1.26
C GLN A 47 16.38 6.15 -0.98
N TYR A 48 16.27 6.52 0.29
CA TYR A 48 16.31 7.91 0.73
C TYR A 48 17.06 8.01 2.06
N ILE A 49 17.62 9.21 2.32
CA ILE A 49 18.33 9.47 3.57
C ILE A 49 17.44 10.31 4.48
N PHE A 50 17.24 9.82 5.69
CA PHE A 50 16.48 10.53 6.72
C PHE A 50 17.16 10.37 8.06
N SER A 51 17.41 11.49 8.74
CA SER A 51 18.13 11.52 10.02
C SER A 51 19.48 10.79 9.97
N GLY A 52 20.21 10.96 8.88
CA GLY A 52 21.53 10.34 8.70
C GLY A 52 21.50 8.84 8.40
N VAL A 53 20.33 8.25 8.23
CA VAL A 53 20.17 6.82 7.93
C VAL A 53 19.60 6.65 6.54
N ASN A 54 20.12 5.67 5.82
CA ASN A 54 19.63 5.34 4.48
C ASN A 54 18.51 4.30 4.58
N TRP A 55 17.32 4.68 4.13
CA TRP A 55 16.12 3.85 4.19
C TRP A 55 15.61 3.50 2.79
N PRO A 56 15.04 2.32 2.58
CA PRO A 56 14.37 2.02 1.32
C PRO A 56 13.03 2.76 1.23
N LEU A 57 12.68 3.23 0.03
CA LEU A 57 11.33 3.72 -0.26
C LEU A 57 10.39 2.54 -0.44
N PRO A 58 9.14 2.63 0.01
CA PRO A 58 8.23 1.50 -0.01
C PRO A 58 7.80 1.14 -1.43
N GLN A 59 7.73 -0.15 -1.72
CA GLN A 59 7.03 -0.69 -2.87
C GLN A 59 5.60 -1.11 -2.49
N THR A 60 5.39 -1.40 -1.21
CA THR A 60 4.10 -1.85 -0.69
C THR A 60 4.00 -1.50 0.80
N GLY A 61 2.78 -1.33 1.30
CA GLY A 61 2.49 -1.18 2.72
C GLY A 61 2.08 -2.48 3.41
N GLN A 62 2.19 -3.61 2.72
CA GLN A 62 1.68 -4.91 3.16
C GLN A 62 2.18 -5.32 4.54
N MET A 63 3.47 -5.13 4.81
CA MET A 63 4.06 -5.53 6.10
C MET A 63 3.46 -4.74 7.26
N TRP A 64 3.17 -3.46 7.07
CA TRP A 64 2.51 -2.64 8.08
C TRP A 64 1.07 -3.06 8.32
N LEU A 65 0.36 -3.42 7.24
CA LEU A 65 -1.01 -3.93 7.36
C LEU A 65 -1.05 -5.23 8.16
N GLU A 66 -0.15 -6.16 7.86
CA GLU A 66 -0.04 -7.42 8.60
C GLU A 66 0.25 -7.17 10.07
N ARG A 67 1.20 -6.29 10.38
CA ARG A 67 1.57 -5.96 11.76
C ARG A 67 0.41 -5.34 12.52
N ASP A 68 -0.27 -4.36 11.91
CA ASP A 68 -1.40 -3.71 12.56
C ASP A 68 -2.52 -4.70 12.85
N LEU A 69 -2.76 -5.63 11.96
CA LEU A 69 -3.79 -6.65 12.13
C LEU A 69 -3.41 -7.63 13.25
N LEU A 70 -2.14 -8.02 13.33
CA LEU A 70 -1.66 -8.89 14.39
C LEU A 70 -1.72 -8.22 15.76
N ASP A 71 -1.39 -6.93 15.82
CA ASP A 71 -1.41 -6.15 17.07
C ASP A 71 -2.82 -5.79 17.54
N ASN A 72 -3.82 -5.92 16.67
CA ASN A 72 -5.21 -5.54 16.95
C ASN A 72 -6.17 -6.69 16.63
N PRO A 73 -6.19 -7.73 17.46
CA PRO A 73 -6.92 -8.97 17.13
C PRO A 73 -8.43 -8.84 17.04
N LYS A 74 -9.01 -7.73 17.50
CA LYS A 74 -10.45 -7.49 17.42
C LYS A 74 -10.87 -6.81 16.11
N VAL A 75 -9.93 -6.37 15.30
CA VAL A 75 -10.19 -5.69 14.03
C VAL A 75 -10.30 -6.75 12.92
N ASP A 76 -11.35 -6.67 12.11
CA ASP A 76 -11.59 -7.64 11.04
C ASP A 76 -10.65 -7.45 9.87
N GLY A 77 -10.25 -6.22 9.61
CA GLY A 77 -9.35 -5.91 8.52
C GLY A 77 -8.84 -4.48 8.58
N VAL A 78 -7.76 -4.25 7.86
CA VAL A 78 -7.13 -2.93 7.72
C VAL A 78 -6.84 -2.67 6.26
N PHE A 79 -6.77 -1.39 5.89
CA PHE A 79 -6.39 -1.01 4.54
C PHE A 79 -5.59 0.29 4.56
N CYS A 80 -4.90 0.55 3.47
CA CYS A 80 -4.15 1.79 3.33
C CYS A 80 -4.11 2.26 1.87
N ILE A 81 -3.82 3.53 1.72
CA ILE A 81 -3.50 4.14 0.43
C ILE A 81 -2.04 4.54 0.54
N THR A 82 -1.20 3.98 -0.32
CA THR A 82 0.23 4.25 -0.30
C THR A 82 0.70 4.68 -1.68
N THR A 83 1.93 5.16 -1.74
CA THR A 83 2.64 5.35 -2.99
C THR A 83 3.65 4.23 -3.12
N SER A 84 3.61 3.51 -4.24
CA SER A 84 4.62 2.51 -4.57
C SER A 84 5.75 3.19 -5.33
N TYR A 85 6.98 2.97 -4.88
CA TYR A 85 8.20 3.49 -5.53
C TYR A 85 8.93 2.31 -6.15
N ARG A 86 9.06 2.33 -7.49
CA ARG A 86 9.70 1.27 -8.24
C ARG A 86 10.78 1.84 -9.14
N ASN A 87 12.03 1.59 -8.79
CA ASN A 87 13.18 2.06 -9.56
C ASN A 87 13.52 1.03 -10.64
N GLU A 88 12.69 0.97 -11.68
CA GLU A 88 12.89 0.05 -12.79
C GLU A 88 14.19 0.39 -13.54
N PRO A 89 15.13 -0.56 -13.70
CA PRO A 89 16.39 -0.28 -14.40
C PRO A 89 16.20 0.00 -15.90
N ASN A 90 15.17 -0.60 -16.52
CA ASN A 90 14.87 -0.40 -17.92
C ASN A 90 13.36 -0.17 -18.11
N PRO A 91 12.85 1.01 -17.72
CA PRO A 91 11.41 1.24 -17.80
C PRO A 91 10.94 1.33 -19.25
N VAL A 92 9.80 0.71 -19.53
CA VAL A 92 9.14 0.78 -20.83
C VAL A 92 8.04 1.84 -20.74
N PRO A 93 8.12 2.93 -21.52
CA PRO A 93 7.08 3.98 -21.50
C PRO A 93 5.69 3.39 -21.75
N GLY A 94 4.72 3.80 -20.92
CA GLY A 94 3.35 3.30 -21.01
C GLY A 94 3.10 1.94 -20.34
N ARG A 95 4.16 1.22 -19.94
CA ARG A 95 4.04 -0.06 -19.21
C ARG A 95 4.53 0.02 -17.76
N HIS A 96 5.56 0.83 -17.50
CA HIS A 96 6.17 0.95 -16.19
C HIS A 96 6.03 2.37 -15.68
N ASP A 97 5.18 2.56 -14.67
CA ASP A 97 5.18 3.77 -13.86
C ASP A 97 6.16 3.56 -12.71
N LEU A 98 7.07 4.52 -12.52
CA LEU A 98 8.09 4.44 -11.48
C LEU A 98 7.53 4.79 -10.09
N MET A 99 6.42 5.51 -10.06
CA MET A 99 5.76 5.92 -8.84
C MET A 99 4.25 5.98 -9.09
N PHE A 100 3.47 5.32 -8.25
CA PHE A 100 2.02 5.29 -8.42
C PHE A 100 1.30 5.02 -7.10
N PRO A 101 0.04 5.49 -6.96
CA PRO A 101 -0.75 5.18 -5.77
C PRO A 101 -1.22 3.74 -5.78
N MET A 102 -1.28 3.13 -4.58
CA MET A 102 -1.76 1.78 -4.38
C MET A 102 -2.81 1.73 -3.28
N PHE A 103 -3.83 0.90 -3.49
CA PHE A 103 -4.74 0.47 -2.44
C PHE A 103 -4.36 -0.94 -2.02
N GLU A 104 -4.19 -1.14 -0.73
CA GLU A 104 -3.84 -2.45 -0.18
C GLU A 104 -4.70 -2.76 1.04
N PHE A 105 -4.99 -4.02 1.27
CA PHE A 105 -5.75 -4.44 2.44
C PHE A 105 -5.28 -5.79 2.94
N GLU A 106 -5.53 -6.04 4.24
CA GLU A 106 -5.35 -7.33 4.90
C GLU A 106 -6.56 -7.62 5.77
N SER A 107 -6.98 -8.86 5.83
CA SER A 107 -8.10 -9.28 6.65
C SER A 107 -7.85 -10.65 7.26
N LYS A 108 -8.64 -10.97 8.27
CA LYS A 108 -8.57 -12.28 8.96
C LYS A 108 -9.33 -13.37 8.24
N GLY A 109 -10.25 -13.00 7.34
CA GLY A 109 -11.01 -13.97 6.56
C GLY A 109 -10.20 -14.56 5.43
N ASN A 110 -10.71 -15.62 4.80
CA ASN A 110 -10.16 -16.11 3.55
C ASN A 110 -10.76 -15.30 2.38
N ILE A 111 -10.22 -15.51 1.18
CA ILE A 111 -10.65 -14.76 0.00
C ILE A 111 -12.13 -14.98 -0.33
N ASP A 112 -12.69 -16.13 -0.02
CA ASP A 112 -14.10 -16.44 -0.31
C ASP A 112 -15.07 -15.53 0.44
N ALA A 113 -14.64 -14.96 1.57
CA ALA A 113 -15.44 -14.01 2.33
C ALA A 113 -15.66 -12.67 1.60
N TYR A 114 -14.91 -12.40 0.53
CA TYR A 114 -14.89 -11.12 -0.16
C TYR A 114 -15.33 -11.20 -1.64
N ILE A 115 -15.71 -12.35 -2.09
CA ILE A 115 -16.19 -12.56 -3.45
C ILE A 115 -17.70 -12.30 -3.58
#